data_1731668ed8913c5919459ca9640fde87
#
_entry.id   1731668ed8913c5919459ca9640fde87
#
_cell.length_a   1.000
_cell.length_b   1.000
_cell.length_c   1.000
_cell.angle_alpha   90.00
_cell.angle_beta   90.00
_cell.angle_gamma   90.00
#
_symmetry.space_group_name_H-M   'P 1'
#
loop_
_entity.id
_entity.type
_entity.pdbx_description
1 polymer ?
#
loop_
_entity_poly.entity_id
_entity_poly.type
_entity_poly.pdbx_seq_one_letter_code
_entity_poly.pdbx_strand_id
1 'polypeptide(L)'
;PVLGVIPMEKIDVDDEDSLSDRLNQKTITEGIDVAVIRLPHISNFTDFSVFELIDGVSLRYVTDKKELGDPDLILLPGTKNTMGDMEWLIESGLEGAIIRAARTTRVIGICGGFQLLGKEMHDPDGVEHGGDMRGLGLLDTKTIFKEAKTRTRIHGHISEEHNIYNLDNLSVEGYEIHMGTTENLGEAIPMITLEDGRTDAYMTKDGRVWGSYLHGIFDNEDLVFALVQDIMKEKGINPAENHLSIAEYKEIQYNKLADLIRNSLDMDAIYKVLFGEKKEMVRCAGKKDDTSGKGLVHIYCGDGKGKTTTSVGLTIRAAGSGKKVLFYQFLKDNSSSERNILEKVPGITLVRGREMQKFTFQMNEQELDELRIYNNEMLDKLFEMAKDYDMLVMDESVYAIKSNLLDEEKLITHLEEKPVGLEVVLAGRNPSQKLMDHADYV
;
A
#
# COMPACT_ATOMS: atom_id res chain seq x y z
N PRO A 1 8.77 16.99 -28.73
CA PRO A 1 9.36 18.13 -28.02
C PRO A 1 9.37 17.85 -26.52
N VAL A 2 10.43 18.25 -25.83
CA VAL A 2 10.48 18.26 -24.37
C VAL A 2 9.68 19.49 -23.92
N LEU A 3 8.66 19.29 -23.10
CA LEU A 3 7.77 20.37 -22.64
C LEU A 3 8.21 20.98 -21.29
N GLY A 4 9.33 20.55 -20.77
CA GLY A 4 9.96 21.05 -19.55
C GLY A 4 10.75 19.96 -18.83
N VAL A 5 11.44 20.36 -17.77
CA VAL A 5 12.18 19.48 -16.87
C VAL A 5 11.78 19.85 -15.45
N ILE A 6 11.24 18.88 -14.71
CA ILE A 6 10.86 19.08 -13.31
C ILE A 6 12.10 18.87 -12.46
N PRO A 7 12.56 19.91 -11.71
CA PRO A 7 13.66 19.74 -10.77
C PRO A 7 13.25 18.82 -9.61
N MET A 8 14.23 18.16 -9.01
CA MET A 8 14.02 17.37 -7.82
C MET A 8 13.94 18.31 -6.61
N GLU A 9 12.76 18.40 -6.01
CA GLU A 9 12.51 19.14 -4.76
C GLU A 9 12.01 18.19 -3.67
N LYS A 10 12.29 18.53 -2.40
CA LYS A 10 11.71 17.82 -1.26
C LYS A 10 10.25 18.25 -1.10
N ILE A 11 9.36 17.44 -1.66
CA ILE A 11 7.93 17.57 -1.47
C ILE A 11 7.50 16.30 -0.74
N ASP A 12 6.85 16.49 0.40
CA ASP A 12 6.43 15.42 1.28
C ASP A 12 5.08 14.88 0.81
N VAL A 13 5.14 13.95 -0.14
CA VAL A 13 3.98 13.15 -0.59
C VAL A 13 4.12 11.77 0.03
N ASP A 14 3.01 11.15 0.42
CA ASP A 14 3.00 9.84 1.10
C ASP A 14 3.97 8.85 0.45
N ASP A 15 4.91 8.36 1.25
CA ASP A 15 5.89 7.36 0.82
C ASP A 15 5.22 6.00 0.60
N GLU A 16 5.52 5.37 -0.51
CA GLU A 16 4.90 4.09 -0.90
C GLU A 16 5.73 2.85 -0.51
N ASP A 17 7.00 3.02 -0.16
CA ASP A 17 7.95 1.92 0.05
C ASP A 17 8.64 1.95 1.41
N SER A 18 8.89 0.75 1.95
CA SER A 18 9.68 0.51 3.17
C SER A 18 11.17 0.92 3.08
N LEU A 19 11.59 1.54 1.98
CA LEU A 19 12.96 2.04 1.72
C LEU A 19 13.08 3.57 1.85
N SER A 20 12.09 4.23 2.46
CA SER A 20 12.12 5.68 2.65
C SER A 20 13.33 6.14 3.46
N ASP A 21 13.91 7.27 3.07
CA ASP A 21 14.99 7.96 3.81
C ASP A 21 14.54 8.39 5.22
N ARG A 22 13.24 8.51 5.48
CA ARG A 22 12.65 8.78 6.81
C ARG A 22 13.06 7.75 7.84
N LEU A 23 13.19 6.47 7.45
CA LEU A 23 13.62 5.40 8.34
C LEU A 23 15.04 5.56 8.89
N ASN A 24 15.78 6.53 8.42
CA ASN A 24 17.13 6.87 8.87
C ASN A 24 17.19 8.11 9.80
N GLN A 25 16.04 8.72 10.14
CA GLN A 25 16.00 9.87 11.04
C GLN A 25 16.40 9.46 12.47
N LYS A 26 17.38 10.19 13.03
CA LYS A 26 17.92 9.96 14.37
C LYS A 26 18.00 11.22 15.23
N THR A 27 17.42 12.33 14.78
CA THR A 27 17.55 13.61 15.45
C THR A 27 16.54 13.71 16.59
N ILE A 28 17.03 13.96 17.80
CA ILE A 28 16.21 14.29 18.96
C ILE A 28 16.26 15.82 19.12
N THR A 29 15.10 16.46 19.15
CA THR A 29 14.95 17.89 19.46
C THR A 29 14.52 18.06 20.93
N GLU A 30 14.61 19.30 21.45
CA GLU A 30 13.98 19.61 22.74
C GLU A 30 12.47 19.47 22.61
N GLY A 31 11.85 18.59 23.43
CA GLY A 31 10.42 18.35 23.40
C GLY A 31 10.05 16.89 23.71
N ILE A 32 9.12 16.33 22.93
CA ILE A 32 8.70 14.94 23.02
C ILE A 32 9.54 14.07 22.07
N ASP A 33 10.09 12.98 22.60
CA ASP A 33 10.85 12.00 21.84
C ASP A 33 10.00 10.75 21.58
N VAL A 34 9.66 10.54 20.31
CA VAL A 34 8.89 9.39 19.83
C VAL A 34 9.82 8.42 19.11
N ALA A 35 10.01 7.23 19.68
CA ALA A 35 10.87 6.19 19.14
C ALA A 35 10.04 5.09 18.45
N VAL A 36 10.13 5.00 17.14
CA VAL A 36 9.57 3.87 16.36
C VAL A 36 10.61 2.76 16.29
N ILE A 37 10.23 1.56 16.69
CA ILE A 37 11.12 0.40 16.55
C ILE A 37 11.12 -0.03 15.07
N ARG A 38 12.26 0.14 14.42
CA ARG A 38 12.43 -0.25 13.02
C ARG A 38 12.63 -1.76 12.92
N LEU A 39 11.52 -2.49 12.84
CA LEU A 39 11.51 -3.93 12.64
C LEU A 39 12.11 -4.31 11.27
N PRO A 40 12.79 -5.46 11.13
CA PRO A 40 13.31 -5.92 9.83
C PRO A 40 12.27 -6.03 8.72
N HIS A 41 11.04 -6.45 9.08
CA HIS A 41 9.94 -6.60 8.12
C HIS A 41 8.88 -5.52 8.30
N ILE A 42 9.27 -4.32 8.76
CA ILE A 42 8.37 -3.19 8.97
C ILE A 42 7.44 -2.96 7.78
N SER A 43 6.19 -2.67 8.07
CA SER A 43 5.17 -2.29 7.08
C SER A 43 4.34 -1.13 7.60
N ASN A 44 3.72 -0.37 6.68
CA ASN A 44 2.82 0.74 7.01
C ASN A 44 3.45 1.77 7.98
N PHE A 45 4.74 2.05 7.83
CA PHE A 45 5.46 3.01 8.68
C PHE A 45 4.91 4.44 8.56
N THR A 46 4.18 4.74 7.47
CA THR A 46 3.48 6.00 7.26
C THR A 46 2.38 6.28 8.29
N ASP A 47 1.89 5.26 9.01
CA ASP A 47 0.95 5.44 10.12
C ASP A 47 1.48 6.43 11.19
N PHE A 48 2.80 6.62 11.27
CA PHE A 48 3.42 7.45 12.31
C PHE A 48 3.87 8.83 11.81
N SER A 49 3.74 9.13 10.52
CA SER A 49 4.22 10.40 9.94
C SER A 49 3.52 11.63 10.51
N VAL A 50 2.32 11.47 11.05
CA VAL A 50 1.59 12.54 11.73
C VAL A 50 2.39 13.16 12.90
N PHE A 51 3.17 12.37 13.62
CA PHE A 51 3.97 12.87 14.74
C PHE A 51 5.08 13.84 14.30
N GLU A 52 5.53 13.77 13.03
CA GLU A 52 6.50 14.72 12.45
C GLU A 52 5.88 16.11 12.21
N LEU A 53 4.55 16.22 12.18
CA LEU A 53 3.83 17.44 11.87
C LEU A 53 3.51 18.28 13.12
N ILE A 54 3.80 17.74 14.32
CA ILE A 54 3.46 18.39 15.58
C ILE A 54 4.69 19.12 16.11
N ASP A 55 4.54 20.42 16.34
CA ASP A 55 5.60 21.25 16.88
C ASP A 55 6.08 20.73 18.25
N GLY A 56 7.38 20.58 18.40
CA GLY A 56 7.99 20.07 19.62
C GLY A 56 7.97 18.54 19.77
N VAL A 57 7.56 17.81 18.74
CA VAL A 57 7.66 16.36 18.69
C VAL A 57 8.75 15.92 17.72
N SER A 58 9.59 14.98 18.14
CA SER A 58 10.63 14.36 17.32
C SER A 58 10.28 12.90 17.09
N LEU A 59 10.18 12.48 15.82
CA LEU A 59 10.02 11.08 15.45
C LEU A 59 11.37 10.52 15.00
N ARG A 60 11.77 9.37 15.54
CA ARG A 60 13.00 8.69 15.13
C ARG A 60 12.83 7.18 15.09
N TYR A 61 13.61 6.53 14.23
CA TYR A 61 13.59 5.08 14.05
C TYR A 61 14.79 4.43 14.75
N VAL A 62 14.51 3.38 15.52
CA VAL A 62 15.48 2.72 16.40
C VAL A 62 15.70 1.27 15.96
N THR A 63 16.95 0.89 15.77
CA THR A 63 17.36 -0.48 15.41
C THR A 63 18.27 -1.15 16.45
N ASP A 64 18.80 -0.39 17.39
CA ASP A 64 19.70 -0.87 18.43
C ASP A 64 19.23 -0.41 19.81
N LYS A 65 19.40 -1.27 20.82
CA LYS A 65 19.00 -0.95 22.21
C LYS A 65 19.69 0.27 22.81
N LYS A 66 20.88 0.62 22.30
CA LYS A 66 21.61 1.81 22.77
C LYS A 66 21.01 3.09 22.18
N GLU A 67 20.38 2.98 21.01
CA GLU A 67 19.71 4.10 20.37
C GLU A 67 18.33 4.37 20.98
N LEU A 68 17.74 3.40 21.70
CA LEU A 68 16.41 3.57 22.32
C LEU A 68 16.41 4.74 23.31
N GLY A 69 17.43 4.82 24.19
CA GLY A 69 17.49 5.88 25.20
C GLY A 69 16.30 5.85 26.16
N ASP A 70 15.81 7.03 26.51
CA ASP A 70 14.65 7.24 27.38
C ASP A 70 13.56 8.03 26.62
N PRO A 71 12.88 7.42 25.62
CA PRO A 71 11.84 8.10 24.85
C PRO A 71 10.58 8.32 25.69
N ASP A 72 9.76 9.29 25.28
CA ASP A 72 8.47 9.57 25.88
C ASP A 72 7.37 8.63 25.35
N LEU A 73 7.54 8.14 24.12
CA LEU A 73 6.64 7.21 23.47
C LEU A 73 7.45 6.20 22.64
N ILE A 74 7.11 4.92 22.77
CA ILE A 74 7.63 3.84 21.92
C ILE A 74 6.49 3.35 21.02
N LEU A 75 6.75 3.30 19.71
CA LEU A 75 5.82 2.78 18.72
C LEU A 75 6.35 1.48 18.12
N LEU A 76 5.54 0.43 18.17
CA LEU A 76 5.78 -0.85 17.51
C LEU A 76 4.94 -0.88 16.24
N PRO A 77 5.54 -0.83 15.06
CA PRO A 77 4.84 -0.75 13.79
C PRO A 77 4.22 -2.09 13.36
N GLY A 78 3.44 -2.04 12.31
CA GLY A 78 3.05 -3.22 11.56
C GLY A 78 4.25 -3.95 10.98
N THR A 79 4.13 -5.24 10.83
CA THR A 79 5.17 -6.09 10.21
C THR A 79 4.57 -7.17 9.32
N LYS A 80 5.37 -7.64 8.36
CA LYS A 80 5.02 -8.75 7.46
C LYS A 80 5.42 -10.12 8.01
N ASN A 81 6.13 -10.16 9.14
CA ASN A 81 6.56 -11.39 9.80
C ASN A 81 6.73 -11.12 11.31
N THR A 82 5.63 -11.25 12.05
CA THR A 82 5.57 -10.89 13.47
C THR A 82 6.47 -11.78 14.33
N MET A 83 6.46 -13.10 14.09
CA MET A 83 7.26 -14.03 14.87
C MET A 83 8.77 -13.86 14.59
N GLY A 84 9.16 -13.71 13.33
CA GLY A 84 10.55 -13.45 12.97
C GLY A 84 11.06 -12.11 13.51
N ASP A 85 10.23 -11.08 13.56
CA ASP A 85 10.59 -9.80 14.16
C ASP A 85 10.65 -9.86 15.68
N MET A 86 9.87 -10.74 16.34
CA MET A 86 10.02 -11.01 17.77
C MET A 86 11.36 -11.68 18.09
N GLU A 87 11.80 -12.65 17.29
CA GLU A 87 13.13 -13.26 17.42
C GLU A 87 14.23 -12.20 17.32
N TRP A 88 14.13 -11.32 16.33
CA TRP A 88 15.09 -10.22 16.17
C TRP A 88 15.07 -9.26 17.36
N LEU A 89 13.91 -8.94 17.96
CA LEU A 89 13.83 -8.11 19.17
C LEU A 89 14.56 -8.76 20.35
N ILE A 90 14.47 -10.08 20.48
CA ILE A 90 15.17 -10.85 21.51
C ILE A 90 16.69 -10.81 21.26
N GLU A 91 17.12 -11.13 20.03
CA GLU A 91 18.53 -11.20 19.65
C GLU A 91 19.25 -9.85 19.74
N SER A 92 18.61 -8.77 19.33
CA SER A 92 19.12 -7.40 19.41
C SER A 92 19.14 -6.87 20.86
N GLY A 93 18.39 -7.51 21.76
CA GLY A 93 18.18 -7.08 23.13
C GLY A 93 17.26 -5.88 23.28
N LEU A 94 16.57 -5.48 22.22
CA LEU A 94 15.52 -4.45 22.24
C LEU A 94 14.32 -4.90 23.05
N GLU A 95 13.95 -6.19 23.03
CA GLU A 95 12.89 -6.74 23.86
C GLU A 95 13.03 -6.30 25.33
N GLY A 96 14.19 -6.62 25.95
CA GLY A 96 14.42 -6.27 27.34
C GLY A 96 14.51 -4.76 27.60
N ALA A 97 14.90 -3.96 26.62
CA ALA A 97 14.93 -2.51 26.72
C ALA A 97 13.50 -1.93 26.68
N ILE A 98 12.65 -2.39 25.75
CA ILE A 98 11.25 -1.99 25.63
C ILE A 98 10.46 -2.36 26.91
N ILE A 99 10.61 -3.60 27.40
CA ILE A 99 9.93 -4.05 28.63
C ILE A 99 10.33 -3.19 29.83
N ARG A 100 11.60 -2.78 29.94
CA ARG A 100 12.04 -1.88 31.02
C ARG A 100 11.47 -0.48 30.84
N ALA A 101 11.50 0.07 29.63
CA ALA A 101 10.98 1.39 29.32
C ALA A 101 9.46 1.48 29.57
N ALA A 102 8.71 0.42 29.26
CA ALA A 102 7.26 0.36 29.44
C ALA A 102 6.77 0.58 30.88
N ARG A 103 7.69 0.55 31.87
CA ARG A 103 7.34 0.87 33.27
C ARG A 103 7.02 2.36 33.49
N THR A 104 7.58 3.21 32.66
CA THR A 104 7.47 4.67 32.77
C THR A 104 7.07 5.34 31.45
N THR A 105 7.38 4.71 30.33
CA THR A 105 7.14 5.20 28.97
C THR A 105 5.89 4.54 28.38
N ARG A 106 5.14 5.27 27.58
CA ARG A 106 4.03 4.71 26.81
C ARG A 106 4.53 3.84 25.69
N VAL A 107 3.87 2.70 25.45
CA VAL A 107 4.18 1.77 24.36
C VAL A 107 2.92 1.46 23.59
N ILE A 108 2.92 1.75 22.30
CA ILE A 108 1.76 1.54 21.43
C ILE A 108 2.15 0.62 20.29
N GLY A 109 1.32 -0.39 20.00
CA GLY A 109 1.54 -1.34 18.93
C GLY A 109 0.44 -1.31 17.89
N ILE A 110 0.81 -1.24 16.60
CA ILE A 110 -0.14 -1.27 15.49
C ILE A 110 0.02 -2.58 14.72
N CYS A 111 -1.08 -3.28 14.47
CA CYS A 111 -1.15 -4.52 13.69
C CYS A 111 -0.16 -5.59 14.21
N GLY A 112 0.91 -5.92 13.51
CA GLY A 112 1.96 -6.80 14.01
C GLY A 112 2.58 -6.30 15.32
N GLY A 113 2.76 -4.99 15.47
CA GLY A 113 3.20 -4.38 16.73
C GLY A 113 2.25 -4.64 17.90
N PHE A 114 0.94 -4.65 17.66
CA PHE A 114 -0.05 -5.04 18.66
C PHE A 114 0.08 -6.53 19.04
N GLN A 115 0.28 -7.40 18.06
CA GLN A 115 0.52 -8.83 18.31
C GLN A 115 1.77 -9.06 19.16
N LEU A 116 2.86 -8.31 18.90
CA LEU A 116 4.10 -8.34 19.67
C LEU A 116 3.92 -7.96 21.15
N LEU A 117 2.97 -7.05 21.47
CA LEU A 117 2.70 -6.64 22.85
C LEU A 117 2.12 -7.76 23.72
N GLY A 118 1.46 -8.74 23.11
CA GLY A 118 0.81 -9.86 23.80
C GLY A 118 1.75 -10.75 24.58
N LYS A 119 1.19 -11.66 25.38
CA LYS A 119 1.94 -12.69 26.12
C LYS A 119 2.35 -13.85 25.22
N GLU A 120 1.45 -14.27 24.33
CA GLU A 120 1.60 -15.48 23.54
C GLU A 120 1.21 -15.26 22.07
N MET A 121 1.95 -15.91 21.19
CA MET A 121 1.65 -16.00 19.75
C MET A 121 1.68 -17.47 19.34
N HIS A 122 0.63 -17.92 18.67
CA HIS A 122 0.43 -19.30 18.23
C HIS A 122 0.25 -19.33 16.72
N ASP A 123 1.05 -20.12 16.03
CA ASP A 123 0.97 -20.31 14.58
C ASP A 123 0.83 -21.82 14.26
N PRO A 124 -0.36 -22.41 14.54
CA PRO A 124 -0.58 -23.83 14.35
C PRO A 124 -0.52 -24.28 12.89
N ASP A 125 -0.82 -23.36 11.96
CA ASP A 125 -0.92 -23.65 10.54
C ASP A 125 0.36 -23.28 9.76
N GLY A 126 1.38 -22.69 10.43
CA GLY A 126 2.65 -22.30 9.81
C GLY A 126 2.48 -21.13 8.83
N VAL A 127 1.62 -20.20 9.17
CA VAL A 127 1.31 -19.01 8.33
C VAL A 127 2.50 -18.07 8.24
N GLU A 128 3.24 -17.90 9.33
CA GLU A 128 4.47 -17.09 9.39
C GLU A 128 5.71 -17.98 9.61
N HIS A 129 5.81 -18.61 10.76
CA HIS A 129 6.99 -19.38 11.19
C HIS A 129 6.64 -20.79 11.67
N GLY A 130 5.39 -20.97 12.11
CA GLY A 130 4.91 -22.19 12.77
C GLY A 130 5.30 -22.30 14.24
N GLY A 131 4.48 -22.99 15.02
CA GLY A 131 4.69 -23.24 16.44
C GLY A 131 4.21 -22.11 17.35
N ASP A 132 4.77 -22.08 18.56
CA ASP A 132 4.39 -21.17 19.63
C ASP A 132 5.56 -20.27 20.01
N MET A 133 5.27 -19.00 20.27
CA MET A 133 6.25 -18.01 20.70
C MET A 133 5.67 -17.09 21.77
N ARG A 134 6.50 -16.63 22.71
CA ARG A 134 6.10 -15.56 23.62
C ARG A 134 6.22 -14.21 22.94
N GLY A 135 5.33 -13.28 23.27
CA GLY A 135 5.50 -11.87 22.92
C GLY A 135 6.24 -11.09 24.01
N LEU A 136 6.11 -9.76 23.99
CA LEU A 136 6.69 -8.86 24.99
C LEU A 136 6.03 -8.99 26.38
N GLY A 137 4.82 -9.55 26.45
CA GLY A 137 4.08 -9.75 27.69
C GLY A 137 3.62 -8.45 28.35
N LEU A 138 3.50 -7.37 27.59
CA LEU A 138 3.07 -6.06 28.05
C LEU A 138 1.55 -5.90 28.08
N LEU A 139 0.83 -6.67 27.24
CA LEU A 139 -0.63 -6.80 27.25
C LEU A 139 -1.03 -8.23 27.61
N ASP A 140 -2.14 -8.36 28.33
CA ASP A 140 -2.72 -9.66 28.70
C ASP A 140 -3.54 -10.24 27.57
N THR A 141 -2.89 -10.46 26.43
CA THR A 141 -3.49 -10.97 25.20
C THR A 141 -2.68 -12.12 24.63
N LYS A 142 -3.33 -12.94 23.81
CA LYS A 142 -2.69 -13.95 22.96
C LYS A 142 -3.15 -13.78 21.52
N THR A 143 -2.27 -14.02 20.58
CA THR A 143 -2.57 -14.00 19.14
C THR A 143 -2.51 -15.42 18.57
N ILE A 144 -3.50 -15.78 17.75
CA ILE A 144 -3.54 -17.04 17.00
C ILE A 144 -3.52 -16.69 15.53
N PHE A 145 -2.45 -17.03 14.81
CA PHE A 145 -2.34 -16.82 13.37
C PHE A 145 -3.25 -17.78 12.62
N LYS A 146 -3.85 -17.31 11.52
CA LYS A 146 -4.76 -18.06 10.66
C LYS A 146 -4.48 -17.71 9.20
N GLU A 147 -4.69 -18.66 8.29
CA GLU A 147 -4.53 -18.44 6.84
C GLU A 147 -5.46 -17.34 6.28
N ALA A 148 -6.62 -17.14 6.91
CA ALA A 148 -7.58 -16.13 6.48
C ALA A 148 -7.05 -14.72 6.78
N LYS A 149 -6.79 -13.95 5.72
CA LYS A 149 -6.38 -12.54 5.80
C LYS A 149 -7.60 -11.64 5.93
N THR A 150 -7.68 -10.89 7.01
CA THR A 150 -8.66 -9.80 7.16
C THR A 150 -8.19 -8.60 6.35
N ARG A 151 -9.05 -8.04 5.51
CA ARG A 151 -8.81 -6.81 4.77
C ARG A 151 -10.12 -6.05 4.65
N THR A 152 -10.34 -5.09 5.54
CA THR A 152 -11.62 -4.38 5.63
C THR A 152 -11.38 -2.94 6.07
N ARG A 153 -12.11 -2.00 5.48
CA ARG A 153 -12.23 -0.66 6.03
C ARG A 153 -13.23 -0.72 7.15
N ILE A 154 -12.89 -0.17 8.30
CA ILE A 154 -13.71 -0.26 9.50
C ILE A 154 -13.84 1.10 10.17
N HIS A 155 -14.95 1.22 10.87
CA HIS A 155 -15.27 2.35 11.75
C HIS A 155 -15.55 1.81 13.14
N GLY A 156 -15.24 2.59 14.14
CA GLY A 156 -15.45 2.27 15.54
C GLY A 156 -15.47 3.51 16.40
N HIS A 157 -15.55 3.30 17.68
CA HIS A 157 -15.48 4.39 18.66
C HIS A 157 -14.69 3.96 19.90
N ILE A 158 -14.04 4.91 20.54
CA ILE A 158 -13.35 4.69 21.82
C ILE A 158 -14.40 4.42 22.89
N SER A 159 -14.20 3.37 23.69
CA SER A 159 -15.13 2.93 24.72
C SER A 159 -15.33 3.99 25.81
N GLU A 160 -16.59 4.24 26.18
CA GLU A 160 -16.95 5.17 27.27
C GLU A 160 -16.53 4.66 28.66
N GLU A 161 -16.41 3.33 28.84
CA GLU A 161 -16.08 2.73 30.14
C GLU A 161 -14.64 2.99 30.57
N HIS A 162 -13.75 3.29 29.62
CA HIS A 162 -12.32 3.43 29.86
C HIS A 162 -11.80 4.66 29.13
N ASN A 163 -12.02 5.81 29.77
CA ASN A 163 -11.67 7.13 29.23
C ASN A 163 -10.16 7.33 29.10
N ILE A 164 -9.60 6.85 27.99
CA ILE A 164 -8.20 7.12 27.63
C ILE A 164 -8.11 8.54 27.05
N TYR A 165 -7.22 9.35 27.59
CA TYR A 165 -6.99 10.74 27.15
C TYR A 165 -8.23 11.66 27.16
N ASN A 166 -9.28 11.34 27.93
CA ASN A 166 -10.57 12.05 27.93
C ASN A 166 -11.27 12.10 26.55
N LEU A 167 -11.16 11.04 25.78
CA LEU A 167 -11.70 10.91 24.42
C LEU A 167 -12.93 9.99 24.33
N ASP A 168 -13.85 10.13 25.30
CA ASP A 168 -15.05 9.30 25.32
C ASP A 168 -15.82 9.38 24.01
N ASN A 169 -16.14 8.20 23.46
CA ASN A 169 -16.97 8.06 22.27
C ASN A 169 -16.39 8.73 20.99
N LEU A 170 -15.07 8.98 20.97
CA LEU A 170 -14.41 9.46 19.76
C LEU A 170 -14.55 8.43 18.65
N SER A 171 -15.09 8.86 17.50
CA SER A 171 -15.15 8.03 16.30
C SER A 171 -13.75 7.84 15.72
N VAL A 172 -13.40 6.61 15.42
CA VAL A 172 -12.14 6.25 14.76
C VAL A 172 -12.43 5.48 13.48
N GLU A 173 -11.65 5.75 12.45
CA GLU A 173 -11.74 5.03 11.19
C GLU A 173 -10.35 4.58 10.73
N GLY A 174 -10.32 3.53 9.92
CA GLY A 174 -9.09 3.02 9.36
C GLY A 174 -9.31 1.73 8.58
N TYR A 175 -8.28 0.94 8.44
CA TYR A 175 -8.37 -0.35 7.78
C TYR A 175 -7.60 -1.42 8.53
N GLU A 176 -8.13 -2.64 8.51
CA GLU A 176 -7.47 -3.84 9.02
C GLU A 176 -6.79 -4.58 7.86
N ILE A 177 -5.50 -4.93 8.03
CA ILE A 177 -4.80 -5.87 7.14
C ILE A 177 -3.93 -6.76 8.02
N HIS A 178 -4.46 -7.86 8.51
CA HIS A 178 -3.70 -8.77 9.37
C HIS A 178 -4.08 -10.22 9.15
N MET A 179 -3.22 -11.11 9.62
CA MET A 179 -3.47 -12.55 9.73
C MET A 179 -3.54 -12.92 11.21
N GLY A 180 -4.53 -13.71 11.59
CA GLY A 180 -4.75 -14.10 12.96
C GLY A 180 -5.74 -13.25 13.72
N THR A 181 -6.01 -13.67 14.95
CA THR A 181 -6.97 -13.06 15.88
C THR A 181 -6.33 -12.92 17.25
N THR A 182 -6.50 -11.76 17.88
CA THR A 182 -6.01 -11.51 19.24
C THR A 182 -7.16 -11.64 20.23
N GLU A 183 -6.95 -12.45 21.26
CA GLU A 183 -7.89 -12.73 22.35
C GLU A 183 -7.37 -12.15 23.65
N ASN A 184 -8.28 -11.57 24.44
CA ASN A 184 -7.99 -11.10 25.79
C ASN A 184 -7.91 -12.31 26.75
N LEU A 185 -6.86 -12.37 27.55
CA LEU A 185 -6.68 -13.40 28.58
C LEU A 185 -7.36 -13.06 29.93
N GLY A 186 -7.91 -11.85 30.01
CA GLY A 186 -8.80 -11.44 31.11
C GLY A 186 -8.45 -10.12 31.81
N GLU A 187 -7.19 -9.65 31.74
CA GLU A 187 -6.76 -8.41 32.41
C GLU A 187 -6.66 -7.19 31.48
N ALA A 188 -6.57 -7.41 30.16
CA ALA A 188 -6.53 -6.33 29.20
C ALA A 188 -7.90 -5.64 29.08
N ILE A 189 -7.90 -4.33 28.95
CA ILE A 189 -9.12 -3.51 28.88
C ILE A 189 -9.44 -3.26 27.41
N PRO A 190 -10.68 -3.53 26.95
CA PRO A 190 -11.15 -3.15 25.63
C PRO A 190 -11.12 -1.63 25.44
N MET A 191 -10.51 -1.15 24.33
CA MET A 191 -10.37 0.27 24.07
C MET A 191 -11.26 0.76 22.93
N ILE A 192 -11.41 -0.01 21.86
CA ILE A 192 -12.21 0.36 20.69
C ILE A 192 -13.29 -0.68 20.45
N THR A 193 -14.51 -0.21 20.25
CA THR A 193 -15.65 -1.02 19.80
C THR A 193 -15.94 -0.68 18.35
N LEU A 194 -15.91 -1.68 17.48
CA LEU A 194 -16.22 -1.55 16.06
C LEU A 194 -17.73 -1.54 15.81
N GLU A 195 -18.16 -0.99 14.66
CA GLU A 195 -19.58 -0.95 14.29
C GLU A 195 -20.22 -2.33 14.17
N ASP A 196 -19.44 -3.37 13.88
CA ASP A 196 -19.91 -4.77 13.84
C ASP A 196 -19.98 -5.44 15.23
N GLY A 197 -19.68 -4.70 16.29
CA GLY A 197 -19.72 -5.16 17.68
C GLY A 197 -18.45 -5.88 18.15
N ARG A 198 -17.43 -6.04 17.30
CA ARG A 198 -16.12 -6.58 17.71
C ARG A 198 -15.35 -5.55 18.54
N THR A 199 -14.46 -6.07 19.40
CA THR A 199 -13.42 -5.26 20.03
C THR A 199 -12.15 -5.34 19.17
N ASP A 200 -11.59 -4.18 18.82
CA ASP A 200 -10.30 -4.15 18.10
C ASP A 200 -9.13 -3.96 19.06
N ALA A 201 -9.09 -2.85 19.79
CA ALA A 201 -7.93 -2.47 20.58
C ALA A 201 -8.05 -2.93 22.05
N TYR A 202 -6.88 -3.23 22.63
CA TYR A 202 -6.76 -3.52 24.06
C TYR A 202 -5.68 -2.67 24.71
N MET A 203 -5.88 -2.32 26.00
CA MET A 203 -4.91 -1.53 26.76
C MET A 203 -4.71 -2.09 28.18
N THR A 204 -3.63 -1.64 28.83
CA THR A 204 -3.38 -1.84 30.26
C THR A 204 -4.28 -0.92 31.11
N LYS A 205 -4.47 -1.28 32.38
CA LYS A 205 -5.32 -0.50 33.33
C LYS A 205 -4.89 0.95 33.52
N ASP A 206 -3.60 1.23 33.34
CA ASP A 206 -3.03 2.58 33.44
C ASP A 206 -2.99 3.32 32.09
N GLY A 207 -3.46 2.69 31.02
CA GLY A 207 -3.50 3.25 29.68
C GLY A 207 -2.12 3.48 29.02
N ARG A 208 -1.03 3.02 29.67
CA ARG A 208 0.35 3.26 29.15
C ARG A 208 0.71 2.37 27.99
N VAL A 209 0.21 1.16 27.96
CA VAL A 209 0.41 0.21 26.88
C VAL A 209 -0.91 -0.10 26.23
N TRP A 210 -0.97 0.07 24.92
CA TRP A 210 -2.14 -0.35 24.15
C TRP A 210 -1.75 -0.73 22.73
N GLY A 211 -2.63 -1.44 22.06
CA GLY A 211 -2.45 -1.81 20.66
C GLY A 211 -3.76 -2.05 19.95
N SER A 212 -3.74 -1.90 18.63
CA SER A 212 -4.87 -1.99 17.71
C SER A 212 -4.46 -2.60 16.39
N TYR A 213 -5.38 -3.25 15.71
CA TYR A 213 -5.19 -3.67 14.32
C TYR A 213 -5.42 -2.54 13.32
N LEU A 214 -5.96 -1.43 13.77
CA LEU A 214 -6.38 -0.32 12.92
C LEU A 214 -5.17 0.45 12.38
N HIS A 215 -4.88 0.27 11.08
CA HIS A 215 -4.00 1.16 10.34
C HIS A 215 -4.72 2.49 10.06
N GLY A 216 -3.99 3.59 10.12
CA GLY A 216 -4.56 4.93 10.00
C GLY A 216 -5.23 5.43 11.27
N ILE A 217 -5.10 4.72 12.42
CA ILE A 217 -5.68 5.19 13.70
C ILE A 217 -5.12 6.56 14.11
N PHE A 218 -3.88 6.85 13.75
CA PHE A 218 -3.23 8.14 14.00
C PHE A 218 -3.58 9.23 12.97
N ASP A 219 -4.33 8.91 11.92
CA ASP A 219 -4.95 9.92 11.05
C ASP A 219 -6.08 10.66 11.78
N ASN A 220 -6.53 10.11 12.93
CA ASN A 220 -7.45 10.78 13.83
C ASN A 220 -6.69 11.81 14.68
N GLU A 221 -6.81 13.08 14.28
CA GLU A 221 -6.08 14.21 14.88
C GLU A 221 -6.38 14.38 16.37
N ASP A 222 -7.63 14.19 16.79
CA ASP A 222 -8.04 14.32 18.18
C ASP A 222 -7.35 13.30 19.08
N LEU A 223 -7.20 12.05 18.60
CA LEU A 223 -6.50 10.99 19.32
C LEU A 223 -5.01 11.33 19.49
N VAL A 224 -4.35 11.71 18.39
CA VAL A 224 -2.91 12.02 18.42
C VAL A 224 -2.64 13.26 19.27
N PHE A 225 -3.47 14.30 19.13
CA PHE A 225 -3.33 15.51 19.88
C PHE A 225 -3.52 15.27 21.39
N ALA A 226 -4.54 14.50 21.78
CA ALA A 226 -4.77 14.14 23.16
C ALA A 226 -3.63 13.30 23.77
N LEU A 227 -3.09 12.33 23.01
CA LEU A 227 -1.91 11.55 23.39
C LEU A 227 -0.69 12.45 23.63
N VAL A 228 -0.40 13.33 22.69
CA VAL A 228 0.75 14.25 22.77
C VAL A 228 0.57 15.23 23.93
N GLN A 229 -0.61 15.80 24.09
CA GLN A 229 -0.91 16.70 25.22
C GLN A 229 -0.74 16.02 26.59
N ASP A 230 -1.15 14.76 26.71
CA ASP A 230 -1.00 13.99 27.93
C ASP A 230 0.49 13.77 28.28
N ILE A 231 1.32 13.48 27.26
CA ILE A 231 2.78 13.40 27.44
C ILE A 231 3.38 14.76 27.80
N MET A 232 2.98 15.84 27.12
CA MET A 232 3.45 17.21 27.41
C MET A 232 3.15 17.61 28.85
N LYS A 233 1.94 17.30 29.31
CA LYS A 233 1.50 17.57 30.68
C LYS A 233 2.34 16.83 31.71
N GLU A 234 2.67 15.55 31.49
CA GLU A 234 3.54 14.78 32.38
C GLU A 234 4.97 15.37 32.43
N LYS A 235 5.47 15.90 31.32
CA LYS A 235 6.79 16.57 31.24
C LYS A 235 6.78 18.01 31.74
N GLY A 236 5.62 18.59 32.04
CA GLY A 236 5.48 20.01 32.41
C GLY A 236 5.78 20.96 31.26
N ILE A 237 5.59 20.51 30.01
CA ILE A 237 5.74 21.31 28.81
C ILE A 237 4.37 21.95 28.49
N ASN A 238 4.35 23.24 28.19
CA ASN A 238 3.12 23.87 27.73
C ASN A 238 2.71 23.35 26.36
N PRO A 239 1.46 22.97 26.14
CA PRO A 239 0.98 22.53 24.84
C PRO A 239 1.28 23.59 23.76
N ALA A 240 1.68 23.15 22.59
CA ALA A 240 1.79 24.02 21.41
C ALA A 240 0.38 24.56 21.07
N GLU A 241 0.28 25.88 20.85
CA GLU A 241 -1.01 26.53 20.53
C GLU A 241 -1.46 26.23 19.09
N ASN A 242 -0.54 25.82 18.20
CA ASN A 242 -0.82 25.58 16.80
C ASN A 242 -0.33 24.19 16.38
N HIS A 243 -1.24 23.40 15.83
CA HIS A 243 -0.92 22.21 15.04
C HIS A 243 -1.56 22.37 13.67
N LEU A 244 -0.82 22.03 12.63
CA LEU A 244 -1.38 21.91 11.31
C LEU A 244 -2.17 20.60 11.27
N SER A 245 -3.39 20.66 10.75
CA SER A 245 -4.11 19.44 10.48
C SER A 245 -3.40 18.61 9.40
N ILE A 246 -3.50 17.27 9.47
CA ILE A 246 -2.93 16.37 8.47
C ILE A 246 -3.47 16.72 7.08
N ALA A 247 -4.77 17.03 7.00
CA ALA A 247 -5.43 17.41 5.76
C ALA A 247 -4.86 18.73 5.19
N GLU A 248 -4.66 19.74 6.04
CA GLU A 248 -4.05 21.01 5.63
C GLU A 248 -2.60 20.82 5.21
N TYR A 249 -1.82 20.01 5.93
CA TYR A 249 -0.45 19.72 5.55
C TYR A 249 -0.37 19.03 4.18
N LYS A 250 -1.17 17.97 3.96
CA LYS A 250 -1.24 17.27 2.67
C LYS A 250 -1.62 18.21 1.54
N GLU A 251 -2.61 19.07 1.76
CA GLU A 251 -3.02 20.08 0.77
C GLU A 251 -1.88 21.07 0.45
N ILE A 252 -1.10 21.50 1.45
CA ILE A 252 0.09 22.33 1.24
C ILE A 252 1.13 21.59 0.37
N GLN A 253 1.39 20.31 0.64
CA GLN A 253 2.36 19.53 -0.14
C GLN A 253 1.87 19.28 -1.57
N TYR A 254 0.59 18.96 -1.76
CA TYR A 254 0.00 18.82 -3.09
C TYR A 254 0.03 20.13 -3.88
N ASN A 255 -0.20 21.27 -3.23
CA ASN A 255 -0.10 22.58 -3.87
C ASN A 255 1.36 22.89 -4.26
N LYS A 256 2.35 22.59 -3.41
CA LYS A 256 3.77 22.70 -3.76
C LYS A 256 4.13 21.85 -4.98
N LEU A 257 3.65 20.60 -5.03
CA LEU A 257 3.87 19.71 -6.18
C LEU A 257 3.21 20.28 -7.45
N ALA A 258 1.98 20.76 -7.33
CA ALA A 258 1.25 21.35 -8.45
C ALA A 258 1.96 22.61 -8.97
N ASP A 259 2.47 23.46 -8.08
CA ASP A 259 3.20 24.69 -8.46
C ASP A 259 4.56 24.36 -9.08
N LEU A 260 5.28 23.36 -8.52
CA LEU A 260 6.52 22.86 -9.13
C LEU A 260 6.29 22.38 -10.57
N ILE A 261 5.24 21.59 -10.79
CA ILE A 261 4.87 21.11 -12.13
C ILE A 261 4.50 22.27 -13.04
N ARG A 262 3.63 23.19 -12.60
CA ARG A 262 3.20 24.35 -13.40
C ARG A 262 4.36 25.27 -13.78
N ASN A 263 5.30 25.48 -12.87
CA ASN A 263 6.44 26.34 -13.10
C ASN A 263 7.55 25.70 -13.95
N SER A 264 7.60 24.37 -14.00
CA SER A 264 8.63 23.61 -14.70
C SER A 264 8.25 23.16 -16.10
N LEU A 265 6.94 23.10 -16.41
CA LEU A 265 6.42 22.61 -17.67
C LEU A 265 5.71 23.70 -18.46
N ASP A 266 5.78 23.61 -19.81
CA ASP A 266 4.95 24.43 -20.70
C ASP A 266 3.48 23.93 -20.65
N MET A 267 2.76 24.42 -19.63
CA MET A 267 1.37 24.02 -19.39
C MET A 267 0.45 24.39 -20.55
N ASP A 268 0.72 25.49 -21.25
CA ASP A 268 -0.07 25.91 -22.41
C ASP A 268 0.07 24.91 -23.55
N ALA A 269 1.29 24.43 -23.80
CA ALA A 269 1.52 23.39 -24.81
C ALA A 269 0.87 22.06 -24.39
N ILE A 270 0.94 21.70 -23.09
CA ILE A 270 0.27 20.52 -22.54
C ILE A 270 -1.25 20.63 -22.73
N TYR A 271 -1.87 21.74 -22.35
CA TYR A 271 -3.31 21.96 -22.50
C TYR A 271 -3.74 21.99 -23.97
N LYS A 272 -2.91 22.55 -24.86
CA LYS A 272 -3.17 22.47 -26.32
C LYS A 272 -3.18 21.04 -26.84
N VAL A 273 -2.32 20.18 -26.30
CA VAL A 273 -2.30 18.75 -26.65
C VAL A 273 -3.54 18.02 -26.08
N LEU A 274 -3.94 18.34 -24.86
CA LEU A 274 -5.04 17.69 -24.16
C LEU A 274 -6.43 18.11 -24.67
N PHE A 275 -6.62 19.42 -24.93
CA PHE A 275 -7.94 20.00 -25.21
C PHE A 275 -8.08 20.53 -26.63
N GLY A 276 -7.07 20.46 -27.41
CA GLY A 276 -7.19 20.56 -28.71
C GLY A 276 -7.04 21.47 -29.74
N GLU A 277 -6.53 21.94 -30.57
CA GLU A 277 -6.60 22.06 -32.00
C GLU A 277 -5.84 20.87 -32.65
N LYS A 278 -6.48 20.18 -33.59
CA LYS A 278 -5.80 19.16 -34.42
C LYS A 278 -4.60 19.80 -35.11
N LYS A 279 -3.43 19.81 -34.47
CA LYS A 279 -2.15 19.93 -35.16
C LYS A 279 -1.46 18.58 -35.04
N GLU A 280 -1.10 18.06 -36.23
CA GLU A 280 -0.29 16.89 -36.40
C GLU A 280 0.80 16.81 -35.33
N MET A 281 0.77 15.76 -34.50
CA MET A 281 1.89 15.44 -33.61
C MET A 281 3.13 15.27 -34.46
N VAL A 282 4.09 16.16 -34.28
CA VAL A 282 5.44 15.97 -34.82
C VAL A 282 6.03 14.78 -34.09
N ARG A 283 6.04 13.64 -34.73
CA ARG A 283 6.69 12.42 -34.26
C ARG A 283 8.18 12.74 -34.00
N CYS A 284 8.69 12.37 -32.85
CA CYS A 284 10.12 12.30 -32.61
C CYS A 284 10.73 11.47 -33.76
N ALA A 285 11.77 12.01 -34.39
CA ALA A 285 12.42 11.43 -35.57
C ALA A 285 13.20 10.16 -35.20
N GLY A 286 12.49 9.04 -35.22
CA GLY A 286 13.04 7.71 -35.28
C GLY A 286 12.25 6.96 -36.36
N LYS A 287 12.87 6.78 -37.54
CA LYS A 287 12.35 6.11 -38.72
C LYS A 287 10.92 6.47 -39.19
N LYS A 288 10.85 7.14 -40.32
CA LYS A 288 9.64 7.26 -41.12
C LYS A 288 9.25 5.89 -41.67
N ASP A 289 8.47 5.14 -40.91
CA ASP A 289 7.63 4.10 -41.46
C ASP A 289 6.21 4.63 -41.47
N ASP A 290 5.56 4.51 -42.61
CA ASP A 290 4.15 4.88 -42.82
C ASP A 290 3.24 3.96 -41.97
N THR A 291 2.98 4.36 -40.72
CA THR A 291 2.12 3.61 -39.78
C THR A 291 0.71 4.12 -39.75
N SER A 292 0.30 4.93 -40.71
CA SER A 292 -1.10 5.40 -40.83
C SER A 292 -2.04 4.21 -41.03
N GLY A 293 -2.78 3.85 -39.99
CA GLY A 293 -3.72 2.74 -39.99
C GLY A 293 -3.23 1.42 -39.39
N LYS A 294 -1.95 1.30 -38.99
CA LYS A 294 -1.42 0.11 -38.30
C LYS A 294 -1.62 0.25 -36.80
N GLY A 295 -2.37 -0.66 -36.18
CA GLY A 295 -2.45 -0.76 -34.73
C GLY A 295 -1.10 -1.19 -34.14
N LEU A 296 -0.64 -0.53 -33.09
CA LEU A 296 0.68 -0.72 -32.50
C LEU A 296 0.62 -1.70 -31.32
N VAL A 297 1.76 -2.31 -30.99
CA VAL A 297 1.95 -3.16 -29.82
C VAL A 297 2.77 -2.39 -28.78
N HIS A 298 2.23 -2.20 -27.60
CA HIS A 298 2.87 -1.50 -26.48
C HIS A 298 3.14 -2.47 -25.34
N ILE A 299 4.32 -2.39 -24.73
CA ILE A 299 4.66 -3.11 -23.50
C ILE A 299 4.98 -2.10 -22.41
N TYR A 300 4.20 -2.12 -21.33
CA TYR A 300 4.46 -1.34 -20.12
C TYR A 300 5.05 -2.26 -19.07
N CYS A 301 6.37 -2.18 -18.89
CA CYS A 301 7.12 -3.06 -18.02
C CYS A 301 7.98 -2.28 -17.01
N GLY A 302 8.59 -3.00 -16.10
CA GLY A 302 9.49 -2.46 -15.07
C GLY A 302 9.17 -2.97 -13.69
N ASP A 303 10.09 -2.78 -12.74
CA ASP A 303 9.94 -3.25 -11.35
C ASP A 303 9.07 -2.32 -10.50
N GLY A 304 8.95 -1.05 -10.91
CA GLY A 304 8.17 -0.03 -10.23
C GLY A 304 6.65 -0.25 -10.29
N LYS A 305 5.93 0.57 -9.53
CA LYS A 305 4.46 0.66 -9.55
C LYS A 305 3.97 1.49 -10.76
N GLY A 306 2.69 1.40 -11.07
CA GLY A 306 2.06 2.21 -12.11
C GLY A 306 1.76 1.50 -13.44
N LYS A 307 2.17 0.24 -13.64
CA LYS A 307 1.88 -0.52 -14.86
C LYS A 307 0.38 -0.67 -15.13
N THR A 308 -0.37 -1.17 -14.15
CA THR A 308 -1.84 -1.22 -14.19
C THR A 308 -2.45 0.17 -14.34
N THR A 309 -1.93 1.17 -13.62
CA THR A 309 -2.40 2.57 -13.72
C THR A 309 -2.23 3.12 -15.13
N THR A 310 -1.10 2.82 -15.78
CA THR A 310 -0.85 3.20 -17.17
C THR A 310 -1.82 2.51 -18.13
N SER A 311 -2.04 1.21 -17.97
CA SER A 311 -3.00 0.43 -18.76
C SER A 311 -4.42 0.99 -18.63
N VAL A 312 -4.84 1.29 -17.40
CA VAL A 312 -6.14 1.92 -17.10
C VAL A 312 -6.22 3.32 -17.70
N GLY A 313 -5.19 4.14 -17.55
CA GLY A 313 -5.13 5.49 -18.11
C GLY A 313 -5.25 5.50 -19.63
N LEU A 314 -4.54 4.60 -20.32
CA LEU A 314 -4.65 4.41 -21.77
C LEU A 314 -6.06 3.96 -22.19
N THR A 315 -6.63 3.01 -21.45
CA THR A 315 -8.00 2.52 -21.68
C THR A 315 -9.01 3.66 -21.63
N ILE A 316 -8.99 4.47 -20.57
CA ILE A 316 -9.89 5.63 -20.40
C ILE A 316 -9.65 6.66 -21.51
N ARG A 317 -8.40 6.95 -21.84
CA ARG A 317 -8.04 7.91 -22.87
C ARG A 317 -8.50 7.46 -24.27
N ALA A 318 -8.34 6.17 -24.58
CA ALA A 318 -8.80 5.61 -25.86
C ALA A 318 -10.32 5.65 -25.95
N ALA A 319 -11.06 5.24 -24.93
CA ALA A 319 -12.51 5.33 -24.87
C ALA A 319 -13.00 6.78 -24.97
N GLY A 320 -12.35 7.72 -24.28
CA GLY A 320 -12.65 9.15 -24.36
C GLY A 320 -12.40 9.75 -25.76
N SER A 321 -11.56 9.14 -26.60
CA SER A 321 -11.38 9.51 -28.01
C SER A 321 -12.36 8.81 -28.96
N GLY A 322 -13.33 8.07 -28.43
CA GLY A 322 -14.37 7.37 -29.22
C GLY A 322 -13.94 5.96 -29.68
N LYS A 323 -12.80 5.45 -29.22
CA LYS A 323 -12.36 4.08 -29.53
C LYS A 323 -13.08 3.06 -28.65
N LYS A 324 -13.32 1.86 -29.21
CA LYS A 324 -13.82 0.72 -28.45
C LYS A 324 -12.64 -0.05 -27.86
N VAL A 325 -12.63 -0.22 -26.53
CA VAL A 325 -11.55 -0.88 -25.81
C VAL A 325 -12.02 -2.17 -25.16
N LEU A 326 -11.31 -3.26 -25.41
CA LEU A 326 -11.44 -4.52 -24.71
C LEU A 326 -10.35 -4.61 -23.63
N PHE A 327 -10.74 -4.78 -22.37
CA PHE A 327 -9.81 -4.79 -21.23
C PHE A 327 -9.90 -6.10 -20.46
N TYR A 328 -8.76 -6.72 -20.23
CA TYR A 328 -8.62 -7.96 -19.45
C TYR A 328 -7.42 -7.91 -18.50
N GLN A 329 -7.55 -8.54 -17.34
CA GLN A 329 -6.48 -8.67 -16.34
C GLN A 329 -6.17 -10.13 -16.08
N PHE A 330 -4.96 -10.55 -16.43
CA PHE A 330 -4.46 -11.86 -16.06
C PHE A 330 -4.13 -11.90 -14.56
N LEU A 331 -4.19 -13.08 -13.97
CA LEU A 331 -3.73 -13.36 -12.59
C LEU A 331 -4.36 -12.48 -11.50
N LYS A 332 -5.44 -11.77 -11.82
CA LYS A 332 -6.25 -11.00 -10.87
C LYS A 332 -7.65 -11.58 -10.78
N ASP A 333 -8.22 -11.50 -9.59
CA ASP A 333 -9.64 -11.74 -9.43
C ASP A 333 -10.46 -10.57 -10.02
N ASN A 334 -11.78 -10.73 -10.05
CA ASN A 334 -12.66 -9.71 -10.61
C ASN A 334 -12.96 -8.58 -9.61
N SER A 335 -12.26 -8.49 -8.46
CA SER A 335 -12.52 -7.54 -7.37
C SER A 335 -11.66 -6.28 -7.42
N SER A 336 -10.75 -6.14 -8.40
CA SER A 336 -9.88 -4.97 -8.54
C SER A 336 -10.67 -3.67 -8.63
N SER A 337 -10.28 -2.66 -7.84
CA SER A 337 -11.02 -1.40 -7.65
C SER A 337 -11.23 -0.61 -8.95
N GLU A 338 -10.25 -0.64 -9.86
CA GLU A 338 -10.31 0.03 -11.16
C GLU A 338 -11.47 -0.47 -12.02
N ARG A 339 -11.90 -1.71 -11.85
CA ARG A 339 -13.03 -2.30 -12.60
C ARG A 339 -14.33 -1.58 -12.32
N ASN A 340 -14.57 -1.14 -11.09
CA ASN A 340 -15.78 -0.44 -10.68
C ASN A 340 -16.02 0.88 -11.45
N ILE A 341 -14.93 1.50 -11.92
CA ILE A 341 -14.99 2.72 -12.73
C ILE A 341 -15.02 2.36 -14.21
N LEU A 342 -14.14 1.47 -14.66
CA LEU A 342 -14.04 1.08 -16.06
C LEU A 342 -15.38 0.52 -16.60
N GLU A 343 -16.14 -0.23 -15.80
CA GLU A 343 -17.47 -0.75 -16.16
C GLU A 343 -18.51 0.36 -16.45
N LYS A 344 -18.27 1.57 -15.92
CA LYS A 344 -19.18 2.73 -16.11
C LYS A 344 -18.78 3.63 -17.28
N VAL A 345 -17.60 3.41 -17.86
CA VAL A 345 -17.10 4.25 -18.95
C VAL A 345 -17.61 3.73 -20.29
N PRO A 346 -18.37 4.52 -21.06
CA PRO A 346 -18.83 4.13 -22.40
C PRO A 346 -17.62 3.80 -23.31
N GLY A 347 -17.75 2.75 -24.11
CA GLY A 347 -16.70 2.33 -25.04
C GLY A 347 -15.69 1.36 -24.45
N ILE A 348 -15.75 1.04 -23.14
CA ILE A 348 -14.92 0.03 -22.50
C ILE A 348 -15.73 -1.24 -22.24
N THR A 349 -15.18 -2.37 -22.65
CA THR A 349 -15.71 -3.70 -22.33
C THR A 349 -14.72 -4.44 -21.45
N LEU A 350 -15.14 -4.74 -20.22
CA LEU A 350 -14.34 -5.56 -19.30
C LEU A 350 -14.66 -7.03 -19.46
N VAL A 351 -13.64 -7.82 -19.77
CA VAL A 351 -13.79 -9.28 -19.75
C VAL A 351 -13.55 -9.78 -18.33
N ARG A 352 -14.47 -10.64 -17.85
CA ARG A 352 -14.34 -11.28 -16.55
C ARG A 352 -13.43 -12.50 -16.65
N GLY A 353 -12.46 -12.59 -15.76
CA GLY A 353 -11.58 -13.72 -15.59
C GLY A 353 -12.18 -14.81 -14.69
N ARG A 354 -11.42 -15.88 -14.49
CA ARG A 354 -11.73 -16.93 -13.49
C ARG A 354 -11.68 -16.29 -12.08
N GLU A 355 -12.60 -16.64 -11.22
CA GLU A 355 -12.51 -16.30 -9.80
C GLU A 355 -11.33 -17.05 -9.18
N MET A 356 -10.42 -16.30 -8.59
CA MET A 356 -9.21 -16.85 -7.98
C MET A 356 -9.36 -16.75 -6.46
N GLN A 357 -9.38 -17.91 -5.80
CA GLN A 357 -9.44 -18.00 -4.34
C GLN A 357 -8.05 -18.03 -3.69
N LYS A 358 -6.99 -18.28 -4.49
CA LYS A 358 -5.60 -18.40 -4.04
C LYS A 358 -4.69 -17.57 -4.94
N PHE A 359 -3.60 -17.07 -4.37
CA PHE A 359 -2.51 -16.53 -5.17
C PHE A 359 -1.73 -17.65 -5.87
N THR A 360 -1.10 -17.34 -6.98
CA THR A 360 -0.36 -18.34 -7.80
C THR A 360 0.74 -19.06 -7.00
N PHE A 361 1.38 -18.39 -6.04
CA PHE A 361 2.39 -19.00 -5.17
C PHE A 361 1.82 -19.95 -4.11
N GLN A 362 0.52 -19.99 -3.92
CA GLN A 362 -0.20 -20.89 -3.01
C GLN A 362 -0.83 -22.09 -3.75
N MET A 363 -0.72 -22.12 -5.09
CA MET A 363 -1.31 -23.15 -5.92
C MET A 363 -0.37 -24.35 -6.05
N ASN A 364 -0.94 -25.55 -6.04
CA ASN A 364 -0.22 -26.77 -6.39
C ASN A 364 -0.03 -26.91 -7.91
N GLU A 365 0.77 -27.88 -8.36
CA GLU A 365 1.08 -28.09 -9.78
C GLU A 365 -0.17 -28.30 -10.65
N GLN A 366 -1.14 -29.04 -10.16
CA GLN A 366 -2.40 -29.28 -10.89
C GLN A 366 -3.21 -28.01 -11.06
N GLU A 367 -3.33 -27.18 -10.00
CA GLU A 367 -4.03 -25.88 -10.03
C GLU A 367 -3.33 -24.90 -11.00
N LEU A 368 -1.98 -24.91 -11.04
CA LEU A 368 -1.20 -24.10 -11.98
C LEU A 368 -1.38 -24.57 -13.42
N ASP A 369 -1.43 -25.88 -13.69
CA ASP A 369 -1.69 -26.42 -15.01
C ASP A 369 -3.10 -26.07 -15.51
N GLU A 370 -4.12 -26.18 -14.65
CA GLU A 370 -5.48 -25.76 -14.97
C GLU A 370 -5.55 -24.26 -15.27
N LEU A 371 -4.82 -23.43 -14.51
CA LEU A 371 -4.75 -21.98 -14.74
C LEU A 371 -4.03 -21.66 -16.04
N ARG A 372 -2.96 -22.40 -16.38
CA ARG A 372 -2.24 -22.25 -17.65
C ARG A 372 -3.15 -22.56 -18.84
N ILE A 373 -3.89 -23.67 -18.77
CA ILE A 373 -4.85 -24.04 -19.84
C ILE A 373 -5.89 -22.93 -19.99
N TYR A 374 -6.50 -22.50 -18.89
CA TYR A 374 -7.50 -21.45 -18.87
C TYR A 374 -6.99 -20.14 -19.48
N ASN A 375 -5.78 -19.69 -19.09
CA ASN A 375 -5.21 -18.44 -19.59
C ASN A 375 -4.93 -18.50 -21.11
N ASN A 376 -4.51 -19.64 -21.63
CA ASN A 376 -4.26 -19.85 -23.06
C ASN A 376 -5.54 -19.92 -23.88
N GLU A 377 -6.61 -20.49 -23.35
CA GLU A 377 -7.95 -20.44 -23.95
C GLU A 377 -8.54 -19.04 -23.91
N MET A 378 -8.29 -18.31 -22.80
CA MET A 378 -8.72 -16.92 -22.68
C MET A 378 -7.98 -16.02 -23.68
N LEU A 379 -6.69 -16.24 -23.92
CA LEU A 379 -5.92 -15.51 -24.93
C LEU A 379 -6.56 -15.62 -26.31
N ASP A 380 -6.90 -16.85 -26.76
CA ASP A 380 -7.60 -17.05 -28.02
C ASP A 380 -8.91 -16.29 -28.08
N LYS A 381 -9.71 -16.39 -26.99
CA LYS A 381 -11.00 -15.70 -26.89
C LYS A 381 -10.85 -14.19 -26.95
N LEU A 382 -9.83 -13.62 -26.29
CA LEU A 382 -9.58 -12.18 -26.29
C LEU A 382 -9.25 -11.67 -27.71
N PHE A 383 -8.40 -12.35 -28.47
CA PHE A 383 -8.09 -11.96 -29.84
C PHE A 383 -9.25 -12.16 -30.80
N GLU A 384 -10.09 -13.18 -30.58
CA GLU A 384 -11.32 -13.35 -31.35
C GLU A 384 -12.30 -12.21 -31.10
N MET A 385 -12.52 -11.84 -29.81
CA MET A 385 -13.38 -10.70 -29.44
C MET A 385 -12.81 -9.38 -29.96
N ALA A 386 -11.49 -9.22 -29.90
CA ALA A 386 -10.82 -7.97 -30.25
C ALA A 386 -10.97 -7.56 -31.73
N LYS A 387 -11.46 -8.43 -32.59
CA LYS A 387 -11.78 -8.11 -34.00
C LYS A 387 -12.78 -6.97 -34.15
N ASP A 388 -13.65 -6.76 -33.13
CA ASP A 388 -14.66 -5.72 -33.12
C ASP A 388 -14.25 -4.48 -32.30
N TYR A 389 -12.97 -4.41 -31.89
CA TYR A 389 -12.41 -3.36 -31.03
C TYR A 389 -11.24 -2.64 -31.69
N ASP A 390 -10.99 -1.42 -31.25
CA ASP A 390 -9.84 -0.61 -31.70
C ASP A 390 -8.60 -0.85 -30.83
N MET A 391 -8.79 -1.29 -29.59
CA MET A 391 -7.69 -1.55 -28.64
C MET A 391 -8.02 -2.76 -27.75
N LEU A 392 -7.02 -3.63 -27.57
CA LEU A 392 -6.99 -4.73 -26.61
C LEU A 392 -5.95 -4.43 -25.54
N VAL A 393 -6.39 -4.37 -24.28
CA VAL A 393 -5.50 -4.18 -23.13
C VAL A 393 -5.46 -5.46 -22.30
N MET A 394 -4.26 -6.00 -22.10
CA MET A 394 -3.98 -7.22 -21.33
C MET A 394 -3.04 -6.91 -20.18
N ASP A 395 -3.61 -6.51 -19.04
CA ASP A 395 -2.86 -6.23 -17.81
C ASP A 395 -2.34 -7.53 -17.19
N GLU A 396 -1.14 -7.49 -16.58
CA GLU A 396 -0.38 -8.63 -16.01
C GLU A 396 -0.05 -9.77 -17.00
N SER A 397 -0.26 -9.59 -18.32
CA SER A 397 0.05 -10.60 -19.33
C SER A 397 1.53 -10.97 -19.38
N VAL A 398 2.42 -9.98 -19.27
CA VAL A 398 3.88 -10.18 -19.25
C VAL A 398 4.30 -11.01 -18.04
N TYR A 399 3.69 -10.78 -16.87
CA TYR A 399 4.00 -11.57 -15.69
C TYR A 399 3.42 -12.99 -15.76
N ALA A 400 2.27 -13.17 -16.40
CA ALA A 400 1.71 -14.48 -16.68
C ALA A 400 2.64 -15.33 -17.55
N ILE A 401 3.28 -14.73 -18.58
CA ILE A 401 4.30 -15.39 -19.40
C ILE A 401 5.50 -15.76 -18.54
N LYS A 402 6.06 -14.81 -17.78
CA LYS A 402 7.23 -15.06 -16.92
C LYS A 402 6.99 -16.20 -15.93
N SER A 403 5.78 -16.32 -15.43
CA SER A 403 5.38 -17.36 -14.48
C SER A 403 4.99 -18.68 -15.15
N ASN A 404 5.20 -18.81 -16.45
CA ASN A 404 4.84 -19.98 -17.26
C ASN A 404 3.34 -20.35 -17.18
N LEU A 405 2.48 -19.32 -16.99
CA LEU A 405 1.02 -19.43 -16.92
C LEU A 405 0.31 -18.92 -18.19
N LEU A 406 1.08 -18.39 -19.14
CA LEU A 406 0.64 -17.98 -20.47
C LEU A 406 1.75 -18.31 -21.47
N ASP A 407 1.36 -18.87 -22.62
CA ASP A 407 2.29 -19.26 -23.67
C ASP A 407 2.74 -18.05 -24.49
N GLU A 408 4.03 -17.76 -24.45
CA GLU A 408 4.64 -16.62 -25.14
C GLU A 408 4.57 -16.76 -26.66
N GLU A 409 4.84 -17.96 -27.20
CA GLU A 409 4.82 -18.21 -28.64
C GLU A 409 3.42 -17.99 -29.20
N LYS A 410 2.44 -18.46 -28.47
CA LYS A 410 1.03 -18.29 -28.81
C LYS A 410 0.63 -16.80 -28.82
N LEU A 411 1.07 -16.04 -27.81
CA LEU A 411 0.82 -14.58 -27.79
C LEU A 411 1.49 -13.90 -28.98
N ILE A 412 2.75 -14.22 -29.27
CA ILE A 412 3.47 -13.64 -30.42
C ILE A 412 2.74 -13.94 -31.73
N THR A 413 2.30 -15.18 -31.93
CA THR A 413 1.50 -15.54 -33.10
C THR A 413 0.24 -14.67 -33.24
N HIS A 414 -0.47 -14.46 -32.15
CA HIS A 414 -1.65 -13.58 -32.16
C HIS A 414 -1.30 -12.11 -32.45
N LEU A 415 -0.14 -11.62 -31.96
CA LEU A 415 0.32 -10.26 -32.27
C LEU A 415 0.69 -10.08 -33.73
N GLU A 416 1.26 -11.08 -34.38
CA GLU A 416 1.58 -11.08 -35.80
C GLU A 416 0.33 -11.15 -36.68
N GLU A 417 -0.68 -11.92 -36.25
CA GLU A 417 -1.92 -12.15 -37.00
C GLU A 417 -3.04 -11.16 -36.66
N LYS A 418 -2.83 -10.23 -35.73
CA LYS A 418 -3.87 -9.28 -35.27
C LYS A 418 -4.42 -8.42 -36.41
N PRO A 419 -5.68 -7.96 -36.33
CA PRO A 419 -6.21 -6.98 -37.27
C PRO A 419 -5.31 -5.75 -37.41
N VAL A 420 -5.14 -5.26 -38.62
CA VAL A 420 -4.21 -4.17 -38.94
C VAL A 420 -4.42 -2.91 -38.08
N GLY A 421 -5.66 -2.57 -37.75
CA GLY A 421 -5.99 -1.40 -36.94
C GLY A 421 -6.03 -1.65 -35.43
N LEU A 422 -5.90 -2.90 -34.97
CA LEU A 422 -5.99 -3.25 -33.55
C LEU A 422 -4.72 -2.84 -32.81
N GLU A 423 -4.85 -1.95 -31.85
CA GLU A 423 -3.78 -1.59 -30.90
C GLU A 423 -3.78 -2.57 -29.71
N VAL A 424 -2.61 -3.08 -29.34
CA VAL A 424 -2.49 -4.05 -28.25
C VAL A 424 -1.57 -3.49 -27.16
N VAL A 425 -2.03 -3.52 -25.91
CA VAL A 425 -1.30 -3.05 -24.73
C VAL A 425 -1.06 -4.22 -23.80
N LEU A 426 0.19 -4.51 -23.54
CA LEU A 426 0.66 -5.53 -22.60
C LEU A 426 1.26 -4.86 -21.39
N ALA A 427 0.95 -5.37 -20.17
CA ALA A 427 1.57 -4.87 -18.96
C ALA A 427 2.08 -6.01 -18.08
N GLY A 428 3.15 -5.73 -17.31
CA GLY A 428 3.70 -6.67 -16.34
C GLY A 428 5.19 -6.48 -16.11
N ARG A 429 5.86 -7.46 -15.48
CA ARG A 429 7.28 -7.38 -15.11
C ARG A 429 8.15 -8.27 -15.96
N ASN A 430 9.33 -7.73 -16.34
CA ASN A 430 10.41 -8.46 -16.97
C ASN A 430 9.99 -9.24 -18.25
N PRO A 431 9.59 -8.53 -19.32
CA PRO A 431 9.35 -9.17 -20.63
C PRO A 431 10.63 -9.84 -21.13
N SER A 432 10.47 -10.91 -21.89
CA SER A 432 11.58 -11.51 -22.62
C SER A 432 12.05 -10.59 -23.74
N GLN A 433 13.31 -10.74 -24.16
CA GLN A 433 13.81 -10.03 -25.34
C GLN A 433 12.95 -10.34 -26.57
N LYS A 434 12.53 -11.59 -26.71
CA LYS A 434 11.70 -12.04 -27.83
C LYS A 434 10.37 -11.28 -27.90
N LEU A 435 9.68 -11.11 -26.77
CA LEU A 435 8.44 -10.35 -26.73
C LEU A 435 8.68 -8.86 -27.02
N MET A 436 9.78 -8.28 -26.49
CA MET A 436 10.15 -6.89 -26.77
C MET A 436 10.44 -6.64 -28.25
N ASP A 437 11.04 -7.59 -28.95
CA ASP A 437 11.34 -7.49 -30.38
C ASP A 437 10.06 -7.44 -31.25
N HIS A 438 8.92 -7.91 -30.74
CA HIS A 438 7.59 -7.85 -31.39
C HIS A 438 6.76 -6.65 -30.98
N ALA A 439 7.29 -5.77 -30.14
CA ALA A 439 6.61 -4.55 -29.72
C ALA A 439 7.10 -3.33 -30.50
N ASP A 440 6.16 -2.41 -30.74
CA ASP A 440 6.48 -1.10 -31.34
C ASP A 440 6.98 -0.10 -30.26
N TYR A 441 6.56 -0.30 -28.99
CA TYR A 441 6.96 0.50 -27.83
C TYR A 441 7.19 -0.39 -26.60
N VAL A 442 8.31 -0.17 -25.90
CA VAL A 442 8.65 -0.83 -24.63
C VAL A 442 9.05 0.22 -23.61
#